data_7b24ac4a1cf75bda1048367c787c44da
#
_entry.id   7b24ac4a1cf75bda1048367c787c44da
#
_cell.length_a   1.000
_cell.length_b   1.000
_cell.length_c   1.000
_cell.angle_alpha   90.00
_cell.angle_beta   90.00
_cell.angle_gamma   90.00
#
_symmetry.space_group_name_H-M   'P 1'
#
loop_
_entity.id
_entity.type
_entity.pdbx_description
1 polymer ?
#
loop_
_entity_poly.entity_id
_entity_poly.type
_entity_poly.pdbx_seq_one_letter_code
_entity_poly.pdbx_strand_id
1 'polypeptide(L)'
;MDWVDAKPMKKYIADNLSRPSALESLARAFLEMTRELHEQGISHGDLQHGNILVRPDGSLVLVDYDSLYVLGMDGIPDDIKGLQGYQHPARIHQRYRSAYSDFFSELVIYTSIRTLAKHPGLWNKYSLADTETMLFTEKDIQSGGTSEIFRLIESDRDIRYLGRAIKDALRQPSLDRIVPLQDIVKGQADSVVENLSKQWLSQSYQPSAFQSNIDIFNQLAEIASRW
;
A
#
# COMPACT_ATOMS: atom_id res chain seq x y z
N MET A 1 -24.49 17.68 6.85
CA MET A 1 -23.35 16.97 6.25
C MET A 1 -22.50 18.02 5.58
N ASP A 2 -21.27 18.22 6.03
CA ASP A 2 -20.42 19.24 5.45
C ASP A 2 -19.87 18.75 4.12
N TRP A 3 -19.88 19.64 3.12
CA TRP A 3 -19.34 19.34 1.81
C TRP A 3 -17.80 19.32 1.90
N VAL A 4 -17.17 18.26 1.41
CA VAL A 4 -15.71 18.15 1.39
C VAL A 4 -15.21 18.47 -0.01
N ASP A 5 -14.37 19.50 -0.14
CA ASP A 5 -13.64 19.79 -1.38
C ASP A 5 -12.50 18.75 -1.52
N ALA A 6 -12.79 17.66 -2.23
CA ALA A 6 -11.85 16.57 -2.44
C ALA A 6 -12.23 15.78 -3.70
N LYS A 7 -11.26 15.06 -4.27
CA LYS A 7 -11.44 14.19 -5.44
C LYS A 7 -11.38 12.72 -5.03
N PRO A 8 -12.15 11.82 -5.66
CA PRO A 8 -11.92 10.37 -5.50
C PRO A 8 -10.46 10.01 -5.80
N MET A 9 -9.88 9.10 -5.00
CA MET A 9 -8.46 8.70 -5.11
C MET A 9 -8.10 8.27 -6.54
N LYS A 10 -8.93 7.49 -7.19
CA LYS A 10 -8.70 7.04 -8.57
C LYS A 10 -8.61 8.19 -9.55
N LYS A 11 -9.45 9.22 -9.40
CA LYS A 11 -9.41 10.43 -10.22
C LYS A 11 -8.13 11.23 -9.95
N TYR A 12 -7.72 11.35 -8.68
CA TYR A 12 -6.47 12.00 -8.33
C TYR A 12 -5.26 11.30 -8.97
N ILE A 13 -5.23 9.96 -8.94
CA ILE A 13 -4.18 9.16 -9.59
C ILE A 13 -4.17 9.43 -11.10
N ALA A 14 -5.32 9.37 -11.77
CA ALA A 14 -5.42 9.63 -13.21
C ALA A 14 -4.88 11.01 -13.59
N ASP A 15 -5.22 12.05 -12.81
CA ASP A 15 -4.77 13.43 -13.04
C ASP A 15 -3.25 13.59 -12.80
N ASN A 16 -2.60 12.64 -12.11
CA ASN A 16 -1.21 12.74 -11.67
C ASN A 16 -0.27 11.65 -12.23
N LEU A 17 -0.68 10.86 -13.20
CA LEU A 17 0.14 9.80 -13.80
C LEU A 17 1.47 10.30 -14.38
N SER A 18 1.51 11.54 -14.86
CA SER A 18 2.75 12.19 -15.36
C SER A 18 3.61 12.81 -14.24
N ARG A 19 3.19 12.74 -12.99
CA ARG A 19 3.85 13.33 -11.82
C ARG A 19 4.14 12.27 -10.75
N PRO A 20 5.18 11.43 -10.91
CA PRO A 20 5.49 10.35 -9.96
C PRO A 20 5.61 10.85 -8.52
N SER A 21 6.19 12.03 -8.28
CA SER A 21 6.31 12.61 -6.93
C SER A 21 4.96 12.88 -6.25
N ALA A 22 3.91 13.22 -7.00
CA ALA A 22 2.58 13.39 -6.45
C ALA A 22 1.98 12.03 -6.00
N LEU A 23 2.20 10.98 -6.77
CA LEU A 23 1.77 9.63 -6.41
C LEU A 23 2.58 9.05 -5.24
N GLU A 24 3.88 9.35 -5.16
CA GLU A 24 4.71 8.99 -4.00
C GLU A 24 4.24 9.73 -2.72
N SER A 25 3.84 11.01 -2.85
CA SER A 25 3.25 11.75 -1.73
C SER A 25 1.89 11.18 -1.30
N LEU A 26 1.06 10.76 -2.27
CA LEU A 26 -0.20 10.06 -1.99
C LEU A 26 0.06 8.75 -1.24
N ALA A 27 1.06 7.97 -1.66
CA ALA A 27 1.42 6.72 -0.98
C ALA A 27 1.83 6.97 0.48
N ARG A 28 2.62 8.01 0.75
CA ARG A 28 3.01 8.40 2.11
C ARG A 28 1.81 8.83 2.95
N ALA A 29 0.94 9.68 2.40
CA ALA A 29 -0.28 10.10 3.11
C ALA A 29 -1.19 8.90 3.43
N PHE A 30 -1.29 7.94 2.51
CA PHE A 30 -2.07 6.72 2.72
C PHE A 30 -1.45 5.84 3.81
N LEU A 31 -0.14 5.62 3.79
CA LEU A 31 0.56 4.86 4.83
C LEU A 31 0.38 5.49 6.22
N GLU A 32 0.46 6.81 6.31
CA GLU A 32 0.27 7.52 7.57
C GLU A 32 -1.17 7.40 8.08
N MET A 33 -2.16 7.58 7.20
CA MET A 33 -3.57 7.39 7.53
C MET A 33 -3.84 5.97 8.08
N THR A 34 -3.32 4.92 7.42
CA THR A 34 -3.53 3.53 7.88
C THR A 34 -2.83 3.28 9.21
N ARG A 35 -1.64 3.85 9.44
CA ARG A 35 -0.96 3.77 10.72
C ARG A 35 -1.78 4.40 11.85
N GLU A 36 -2.33 5.60 11.64
CA GLU A 36 -3.19 6.27 12.62
C GLU A 36 -4.45 5.47 12.96
N LEU A 37 -5.08 4.84 11.95
CA LEU A 37 -6.23 3.97 12.18
C LEU A 37 -5.86 2.76 13.05
N HIS A 38 -4.72 2.11 12.78
CA HIS A 38 -4.25 0.98 13.55
C HIS A 38 -3.92 1.36 15.00
N GLU A 39 -3.25 2.50 15.22
CA GLU A 39 -2.94 2.99 16.57
C GLU A 39 -4.19 3.25 17.42
N GLN A 40 -5.30 3.58 16.77
CA GLN A 40 -6.59 3.78 17.43
C GLN A 40 -7.48 2.53 17.48
N GLY A 41 -7.03 1.43 16.90
CA GLY A 41 -7.81 0.19 16.82
C GLY A 41 -9.06 0.32 15.95
N ILE A 42 -8.95 1.10 14.87
CA ILE A 42 -10.03 1.37 13.91
C ILE A 42 -9.75 0.60 12.60
N SER A 43 -10.79 0.00 12.01
CA SER A 43 -10.79 -0.41 10.61
C SER A 43 -12.03 0.13 9.90
N HIS A 44 -11.88 0.50 8.64
CA HIS A 44 -12.98 0.98 7.80
C HIS A 44 -13.96 -0.15 7.43
N GLY A 45 -13.42 -1.35 7.22
CA GLY A 45 -14.17 -2.56 6.90
C GLY A 45 -14.58 -2.70 5.43
N ASP A 46 -14.64 -1.63 4.67
CA ASP A 46 -14.78 -1.59 3.20
C ASP A 46 -13.76 -0.61 2.60
N LEU A 47 -12.49 -0.78 2.96
CA LEU A 47 -11.44 0.10 2.47
C LEU A 47 -11.14 -0.22 0.99
N GLN A 48 -11.47 0.74 0.13
CA GLN A 48 -11.23 0.69 -1.30
C GLN A 48 -11.07 2.12 -1.84
N HIS A 49 -10.55 2.26 -3.06
CA HIS A 49 -10.23 3.56 -3.66
C HIS A 49 -11.44 4.52 -3.80
N GLY A 50 -12.65 3.97 -3.91
CA GLY A 50 -13.90 4.75 -4.02
C GLY A 50 -14.28 5.42 -2.70
N ASN A 51 -13.86 4.83 -1.57
CA ASN A 51 -14.15 5.32 -0.22
C ASN A 51 -13.03 6.24 0.32
N ILE A 52 -12.07 6.62 -0.53
CA ILE A 52 -10.95 7.50 -0.18
C ILE A 52 -10.98 8.73 -1.08
N LEU A 53 -11.11 9.89 -0.48
CA LEU A 53 -11.05 11.17 -1.17
C LEU A 53 -9.72 11.87 -0.87
N VAL A 54 -9.20 12.59 -1.86
CA VAL A 54 -7.93 13.35 -1.75
C VAL A 54 -8.23 14.83 -1.85
N ARG A 55 -7.91 15.60 -0.80
CA ARG A 55 -8.05 17.06 -0.79
C ARG A 55 -6.97 17.74 -1.63
N PRO A 56 -7.13 19.02 -1.97
CA PRO A 56 -6.14 19.80 -2.72
C PRO A 56 -4.75 19.86 -2.03
N ASP A 57 -4.70 19.81 -0.71
CA ASP A 57 -3.47 19.77 0.08
C ASP A 57 -2.81 18.39 0.16
N GLY A 58 -3.43 17.36 -0.42
CA GLY A 58 -2.98 15.97 -0.41
C GLY A 58 -3.42 15.16 0.80
N SER A 59 -4.13 15.75 1.76
CA SER A 59 -4.71 15.00 2.88
C SER A 59 -5.85 14.10 2.42
N LEU A 60 -6.06 12.99 3.15
CA LEU A 60 -7.05 11.98 2.81
C LEU A 60 -8.30 12.11 3.68
N VAL A 61 -9.45 11.78 3.11
CA VAL A 61 -10.73 11.68 3.81
C VAL A 61 -11.36 10.35 3.47
N LEU A 62 -11.73 9.61 4.49
CA LEU A 62 -12.54 8.40 4.34
C LEU A 62 -14.03 8.77 4.29
N VAL A 63 -14.78 8.02 3.53
CA VAL A 63 -16.25 8.14 3.41
C VAL A 63 -16.86 6.74 3.43
N ASP A 64 -18.17 6.65 3.69
CA ASP A 64 -18.90 5.36 3.72
C ASP A 64 -18.49 4.46 4.90
N TYR A 65 -18.85 4.87 6.10
CA TYR A 65 -18.47 4.21 7.36
C TYR A 65 -19.39 3.06 7.81
N ASP A 66 -20.22 2.53 6.92
CA ASP A 66 -21.25 1.53 7.28
C ASP A 66 -20.64 0.21 7.83
N SER A 67 -19.38 -0.09 7.46
CA SER A 67 -18.62 -1.26 7.89
C SER A 67 -17.60 -0.99 8.99
N LEU A 68 -17.58 0.23 9.54
CA LEU A 68 -16.58 0.68 10.50
C LEU A 68 -16.52 -0.25 11.74
N TYR A 69 -15.32 -0.55 12.17
CA TYR A 69 -15.00 -1.14 13.46
C TYR A 69 -14.15 -0.16 14.27
N VAL A 70 -14.45 -0.03 15.53
CA VAL A 70 -13.66 0.69 16.54
C VAL A 70 -13.40 -0.26 17.69
N LEU A 71 -12.22 -0.20 18.29
CA LEU A 71 -11.84 -1.03 19.42
C LEU A 71 -12.92 -0.98 20.51
N GLY A 72 -13.40 -2.15 20.93
CA GLY A 72 -14.51 -2.31 21.88
C GLY A 72 -15.88 -2.53 21.22
N MET A 73 -15.98 -2.50 19.90
CA MET A 73 -17.20 -2.85 19.14
C MET A 73 -17.24 -4.34 18.76
N ASP A 74 -16.80 -5.22 19.66
CA ASP A 74 -16.75 -6.65 19.39
C ASP A 74 -18.15 -7.26 19.24
N GLY A 75 -18.26 -8.29 18.39
CA GLY A 75 -19.52 -9.01 18.19
C GLY A 75 -20.48 -8.38 17.20
N ILE A 76 -20.13 -7.24 16.54
CA ILE A 76 -20.93 -6.67 15.46
C ILE A 76 -20.76 -7.55 14.21
N PRO A 77 -21.87 -8.02 13.58
CA PRO A 77 -21.81 -8.80 12.36
C PRO A 77 -21.07 -8.06 11.25
N ASP A 78 -20.28 -8.81 10.47
CA ASP A 78 -19.58 -8.32 9.29
C ASP A 78 -20.33 -8.75 8.02
N ASP A 79 -21.43 -8.08 7.75
CA ASP A 79 -22.34 -8.43 6.65
C ASP A 79 -21.90 -7.82 5.31
N ILE A 80 -21.09 -6.76 5.34
CA ILE A 80 -20.54 -6.09 4.15
C ILE A 80 -19.10 -6.57 3.94
N LYS A 81 -18.89 -7.32 2.85
CA LYS A 81 -17.57 -7.93 2.57
C LYS A 81 -16.65 -7.04 1.72
N GLY A 82 -17.11 -5.87 1.34
CA GLY A 82 -16.33 -4.93 0.53
C GLY A 82 -16.18 -5.35 -0.94
N LEU A 83 -15.47 -4.52 -1.71
CA LEU A 83 -15.27 -4.71 -3.14
C LEU A 83 -14.24 -5.83 -3.40
N GLN A 84 -14.62 -6.79 -4.24
CA GLN A 84 -13.72 -7.86 -4.69
C GLN A 84 -12.48 -7.27 -5.40
N GLY A 85 -11.32 -7.89 -5.21
CA GLY A 85 -10.04 -7.35 -5.65
C GLY A 85 -9.30 -6.55 -4.57
N TYR A 86 -10.02 -6.07 -3.54
CA TYR A 86 -9.45 -5.43 -2.35
C TYR A 86 -9.50 -6.33 -1.12
N GLN A 87 -10.29 -7.39 -1.16
CA GLN A 87 -10.53 -8.23 0.02
C GLN A 87 -9.73 -9.54 -0.04
N HIS A 88 -9.18 -9.91 1.12
CA HIS A 88 -8.54 -11.21 1.28
C HIS A 88 -9.58 -12.35 1.16
N PRO A 89 -9.27 -13.49 0.51
CA PRO A 89 -10.23 -14.61 0.38
C PRO A 89 -10.83 -15.08 1.70
N ALA A 90 -10.07 -15.06 2.80
CA ALA A 90 -10.58 -15.45 4.13
C ALA A 90 -11.66 -14.49 4.68
N ARG A 91 -11.80 -13.28 4.12
CA ARG A 91 -12.80 -12.30 4.56
C ARG A 91 -14.23 -12.84 4.46
N ILE A 92 -14.53 -13.67 3.49
CA ILE A 92 -15.87 -14.26 3.30
C ILE A 92 -16.32 -15.10 4.51
N HIS A 93 -15.37 -15.67 5.26
CA HIS A 93 -15.64 -16.50 6.43
C HIS A 93 -15.64 -15.71 7.74
N GLN A 94 -15.27 -14.44 7.72
CA GLN A 94 -15.27 -13.60 8.91
C GLN A 94 -16.72 -13.29 9.32
N ARG A 95 -17.05 -13.59 10.56
CA ARG A 95 -18.41 -13.39 11.09
C ARG A 95 -18.63 -12.01 11.68
N TYR A 96 -17.59 -11.45 12.28
CA TYR A 96 -17.65 -10.20 13.02
C TYR A 96 -16.62 -9.22 12.48
N ARG A 97 -16.92 -7.93 12.61
CA ARG A 97 -15.98 -6.85 12.30
C ARG A 97 -14.76 -6.95 13.19
N SER A 98 -13.61 -6.54 12.72
CA SER A 98 -12.36 -6.59 13.48
C SER A 98 -11.39 -5.50 13.05
N ALA A 99 -10.42 -5.19 13.91
CA ALA A 99 -9.34 -4.25 13.61
C ALA A 99 -8.44 -4.71 12.44
N TYR A 100 -8.50 -5.98 12.06
CA TYR A 100 -7.68 -6.57 10.99
C TYR A 100 -8.35 -6.53 9.61
N SER A 101 -9.58 -6.01 9.54
CA SER A 101 -10.42 -6.11 8.34
C SER A 101 -9.80 -5.47 7.11
N ASP A 102 -8.99 -4.42 7.29
CA ASP A 102 -8.41 -3.64 6.20
C ASP A 102 -6.97 -4.00 5.84
N PHE A 103 -6.26 -4.82 6.63
CA PHE A 103 -4.83 -5.09 6.43
C PHE A 103 -4.48 -5.53 5.00
N PHE A 104 -5.34 -6.32 4.37
CA PHE A 104 -5.13 -6.74 3.00
C PHE A 104 -5.45 -5.64 1.99
N SER A 105 -6.57 -4.93 2.16
CA SER A 105 -6.97 -3.83 1.28
C SER A 105 -5.94 -2.70 1.28
N GLU A 106 -5.37 -2.37 2.44
CA GLU A 106 -4.30 -1.39 2.57
C GLU A 106 -3.08 -1.75 1.75
N LEU A 107 -2.66 -3.01 1.84
CA LEU A 107 -1.52 -3.51 1.08
C LEU A 107 -1.79 -3.48 -0.43
N VAL A 108 -3.00 -3.83 -0.87
CA VAL A 108 -3.43 -3.77 -2.27
C VAL A 108 -3.45 -2.33 -2.79
N ILE A 109 -4.03 -1.39 -2.03
CA ILE A 109 -4.12 0.03 -2.40
C ILE A 109 -2.73 0.65 -2.47
N TYR A 110 -1.93 0.50 -1.43
CA TYR A 110 -0.57 1.03 -1.38
C TYR A 110 0.29 0.50 -2.54
N THR A 111 0.25 -0.81 -2.78
CA THR A 111 0.98 -1.43 -3.88
C THR A 111 0.53 -0.87 -5.23
N SER A 112 -0.77 -0.64 -5.40
CA SER A 112 -1.31 -0.07 -6.64
C SER A 112 -0.79 1.36 -6.88
N ILE A 113 -0.80 2.22 -5.85
CA ILE A 113 -0.29 3.60 -5.95
C ILE A 113 1.20 3.58 -6.32
N ARG A 114 2.02 2.78 -5.60
CA ARG A 114 3.47 2.67 -5.83
C ARG A 114 3.78 2.12 -7.22
N THR A 115 3.00 1.13 -7.68
CA THR A 115 3.17 0.55 -9.01
C THR A 115 2.83 1.55 -10.10
N LEU A 116 1.74 2.30 -9.97
CA LEU A 116 1.35 3.32 -10.96
C LEU A 116 2.31 4.52 -10.97
N ALA A 117 2.92 4.86 -9.84
CA ALA A 117 3.96 5.88 -9.78
C ALA A 117 5.20 5.48 -10.59
N LYS A 118 5.57 4.20 -10.59
CA LYS A 118 6.72 3.66 -11.34
C LYS A 118 6.39 3.31 -12.80
N HIS A 119 5.20 2.81 -13.04
CA HIS A 119 4.74 2.28 -14.32
C HIS A 119 3.41 2.91 -14.77
N PRO A 120 3.36 4.24 -15.01
CA PRO A 120 2.10 4.94 -15.33
C PRO A 120 1.43 4.42 -16.61
N GLY A 121 2.18 3.82 -17.53
CA GLY A 121 1.65 3.20 -18.75
C GLY A 121 0.67 2.05 -18.51
N LEU A 122 0.68 1.44 -17.31
CA LEU A 122 -0.27 0.40 -16.94
C LEU A 122 -1.71 0.93 -16.91
N TRP A 123 -1.89 2.21 -16.64
CA TRP A 123 -3.21 2.85 -16.64
C TRP A 123 -3.94 2.64 -17.97
N ASN A 124 -3.26 2.91 -19.07
CA ASN A 124 -3.82 2.72 -20.40
C ASN A 124 -3.79 1.24 -20.83
N LYS A 125 -2.71 0.51 -20.49
CA LYS A 125 -2.57 -0.91 -20.84
C LYS A 125 -3.73 -1.75 -20.32
N TYR A 126 -4.21 -1.49 -19.10
CA TYR A 126 -5.29 -2.23 -18.47
C TYR A 126 -6.65 -1.48 -18.50
N SER A 127 -6.74 -0.37 -19.24
CA SER A 127 -7.95 0.48 -19.32
C SER A 127 -8.52 0.82 -17.95
N LEU A 128 -7.63 1.16 -17.00
CA LEU A 128 -8.02 1.32 -15.59
C LEU A 128 -9.06 2.42 -15.39
N ALA A 129 -9.17 3.40 -16.29
CA ALA A 129 -10.21 4.42 -16.24
C ALA A 129 -11.62 3.81 -16.23
N ASP A 130 -11.82 2.70 -16.94
CA ASP A 130 -13.10 2.07 -17.20
C ASP A 130 -13.39 0.87 -16.27
N THR A 131 -12.51 0.61 -15.29
CA THR A 131 -12.66 -0.50 -14.35
C THR A 131 -13.13 -0.02 -12.99
N GLU A 132 -13.71 -0.91 -12.18
CA GLU A 132 -14.02 -0.66 -10.77
C GLU A 132 -12.83 -0.92 -9.82
N THR A 133 -11.69 -1.32 -10.35
CA THR A 133 -10.48 -1.57 -9.58
C THR A 133 -9.42 -0.51 -9.87
N MET A 134 -8.43 -0.39 -8.98
CA MET A 134 -7.34 0.56 -9.17
C MET A 134 -6.19 -0.05 -9.97
N LEU A 135 -5.85 -1.31 -9.73
CA LEU A 135 -4.82 -2.05 -10.46
C LEU A 135 -5.11 -3.56 -10.44
N PHE A 136 -5.34 -4.14 -9.25
CA PHE A 136 -5.59 -5.55 -9.10
C PHE A 136 -7.06 -5.88 -9.32
N THR A 137 -7.33 -6.89 -10.13
CA THR A 137 -8.66 -7.48 -10.30
C THR A 137 -8.86 -8.63 -9.31
N GLU A 138 -10.11 -9.05 -9.13
CA GLU A 138 -10.42 -10.27 -8.37
C GLU A 138 -9.63 -11.49 -8.89
N LYS A 139 -9.50 -11.61 -10.22
CA LYS A 139 -8.73 -12.70 -10.86
C LYS A 139 -7.26 -12.68 -10.49
N ASP A 140 -6.68 -11.48 -10.35
CA ASP A 140 -5.28 -11.34 -9.91
C ASP A 140 -5.11 -11.87 -8.49
N ILE A 141 -6.02 -11.52 -7.58
CA ILE A 141 -6.01 -12.00 -6.19
C ILE A 141 -6.23 -13.52 -6.15
N GLN A 142 -7.22 -14.03 -6.86
CA GLN A 142 -7.52 -15.49 -6.95
C GLN A 142 -6.36 -16.29 -7.57
N SER A 143 -5.51 -15.66 -8.38
CA SER A 143 -4.32 -16.30 -8.95
C SER A 143 -3.26 -16.70 -7.91
N GLY A 144 -3.40 -16.30 -6.66
CA GLY A 144 -2.41 -16.53 -5.60
C GLY A 144 -1.07 -15.83 -5.89
N GLY A 145 -1.10 -14.75 -6.68
CA GLY A 145 0.10 -13.97 -7.02
C GLY A 145 0.87 -14.46 -8.24
N THR A 146 0.23 -15.19 -9.16
CA THR A 146 0.88 -15.72 -10.38
C THR A 146 0.53 -14.93 -11.65
N SER A 147 -0.36 -13.94 -11.57
CA SER A 147 -0.79 -13.15 -12.72
C SER A 147 0.33 -12.25 -13.29
N GLU A 148 0.07 -11.66 -14.46
CA GLU A 148 1.02 -10.79 -15.15
C GLU A 148 1.44 -9.60 -14.30
N ILE A 149 0.49 -8.98 -13.59
CA ILE A 149 0.76 -7.81 -12.76
C ILE A 149 1.72 -8.15 -11.60
N PHE A 150 1.59 -9.32 -10.99
CA PHE A 150 2.52 -9.76 -9.96
C PHE A 150 3.94 -9.97 -10.51
N ARG A 151 4.07 -10.57 -11.70
CA ARG A 151 5.37 -10.75 -12.36
C ARG A 151 6.03 -9.41 -12.67
N LEU A 152 5.25 -8.42 -13.11
CA LEU A 152 5.76 -7.07 -13.36
C LEU A 152 6.27 -6.44 -12.07
N ILE A 153 5.48 -6.45 -10.99
CA ILE A 153 5.86 -5.87 -9.69
C ILE A 153 7.12 -6.56 -9.15
N GLU A 154 7.21 -7.88 -9.25
CA GLU A 154 8.38 -8.64 -8.78
C GLU A 154 9.64 -8.41 -9.60
N SER A 155 9.52 -8.02 -10.86
CA SER A 155 10.65 -7.65 -11.71
C SER A 155 11.25 -6.28 -11.36
N ASP A 156 10.47 -5.39 -10.74
CA ASP A 156 10.93 -4.07 -10.33
C ASP A 156 11.56 -4.11 -8.94
N ARG A 157 12.85 -3.69 -8.86
CA ARG A 157 13.66 -3.75 -7.64
C ARG A 157 13.05 -2.97 -6.48
N ASP A 158 12.39 -1.84 -6.76
CA ASP A 158 11.94 -0.89 -5.75
C ASP A 158 10.60 -1.30 -5.11
N ILE A 159 9.77 -2.06 -5.84
CA ILE A 159 8.42 -2.44 -5.39
C ILE A 159 8.20 -3.96 -5.26
N ARG A 160 9.20 -4.78 -5.61
CA ARG A 160 9.06 -6.26 -5.53
C ARG A 160 8.67 -6.78 -4.15
N TYR A 161 9.10 -6.08 -3.09
CA TYR A 161 8.77 -6.45 -1.72
C TYR A 161 7.26 -6.38 -1.46
N LEU A 162 6.55 -5.43 -2.08
CA LEU A 162 5.09 -5.31 -1.98
C LEU A 162 4.38 -6.47 -2.67
N GLY A 163 4.85 -6.88 -3.85
CA GLY A 163 4.31 -8.06 -4.54
C GLY A 163 4.49 -9.33 -3.70
N ARG A 164 5.65 -9.50 -3.06
CA ARG A 164 5.90 -10.61 -2.13
C ARG A 164 4.99 -10.53 -0.92
N ALA A 165 4.83 -9.35 -0.32
CA ALA A 165 3.97 -9.15 0.83
C ALA A 165 2.50 -9.52 0.54
N ILE A 166 1.96 -9.16 -0.64
CA ILE A 166 0.62 -9.59 -1.05
C ILE A 166 0.56 -11.13 -1.18
N LYS A 167 1.56 -11.77 -1.79
CA LYS A 167 1.61 -13.23 -1.90
C LYS A 167 1.68 -13.91 -0.52
N ASP A 168 2.44 -13.35 0.40
CA ASP A 168 2.56 -13.88 1.75
C ASP A 168 1.26 -13.67 2.53
N ALA A 169 0.60 -12.53 2.36
CA ALA A 169 -0.73 -12.28 2.91
C ALA A 169 -1.74 -13.30 2.38
N LEU A 170 -1.79 -13.56 1.07
CA LEU A 170 -2.71 -14.53 0.46
C LEU A 170 -2.55 -15.99 0.95
N ARG A 171 -1.40 -16.33 1.54
CA ARG A 171 -1.16 -17.64 2.16
C ARG A 171 -1.67 -17.73 3.60
N GLN A 172 -2.03 -16.60 4.19
CA GLN A 172 -2.50 -16.59 5.57
C GLN A 172 -3.93 -17.16 5.66
N PRO A 173 -4.23 -17.99 6.66
CA PRO A 173 -5.56 -18.58 6.81
C PRO A 173 -6.59 -17.60 7.35
N SER A 174 -6.16 -16.46 7.93
CA SER A 174 -7.03 -15.48 8.59
C SER A 174 -6.40 -14.08 8.54
N LEU A 175 -7.23 -13.05 8.72
CA LEU A 175 -6.83 -11.65 8.56
C LEU A 175 -5.87 -11.18 9.67
N ASP A 176 -6.04 -11.68 10.89
CA ASP A 176 -5.19 -11.36 12.06
C ASP A 176 -3.73 -11.83 11.92
N ARG A 177 -3.43 -12.66 10.91
CA ARG A 177 -2.08 -13.11 10.58
C ARG A 177 -1.42 -12.34 9.44
N ILE A 178 -2.13 -11.39 8.86
CA ILE A 178 -1.58 -10.52 7.84
C ILE A 178 -0.70 -9.47 8.52
N VAL A 179 0.51 -9.28 8.03
CA VAL A 179 1.42 -8.25 8.52
C VAL A 179 0.88 -6.88 8.13
N PRO A 180 0.73 -5.93 9.06
CA PRO A 180 0.26 -4.57 8.78
C PRO A 180 1.16 -3.85 7.79
N LEU A 181 0.57 -2.97 6.97
CA LEU A 181 1.28 -2.24 5.91
C LEU A 181 2.52 -1.47 6.44
N GLN A 182 2.40 -0.77 7.56
CA GLN A 182 3.51 -0.01 8.15
C GLN A 182 4.70 -0.88 8.52
N ASP A 183 4.47 -2.12 8.98
CA ASP A 183 5.54 -3.04 9.37
C ASP A 183 6.26 -3.61 8.14
N ILE A 184 5.53 -3.87 7.05
CA ILE A 184 6.09 -4.29 5.76
C ILE A 184 7.00 -3.20 5.21
N VAL A 185 6.53 -1.95 5.21
CA VAL A 185 7.27 -0.81 4.69
C VAL A 185 8.51 -0.53 5.55
N LYS A 186 8.37 -0.54 6.88
CA LYS A 186 9.48 -0.38 7.83
C LYS A 186 10.53 -1.47 7.66
N GLY A 187 10.12 -2.73 7.59
CA GLY A 187 11.04 -3.86 7.41
C GLY A 187 11.84 -3.78 6.11
N GLN A 188 11.25 -3.25 5.03
CA GLN A 188 11.98 -2.98 3.79
C GLN A 188 13.01 -1.86 3.98
N ALA A 189 12.67 -0.77 4.65
CA ALA A 189 13.59 0.33 4.93
C ALA A 189 14.78 -0.14 5.79
N ASP A 190 14.52 -0.86 6.87
CA ASP A 190 15.55 -1.42 7.76
C ASP A 190 16.50 -2.36 7.00
N SER A 191 15.97 -3.21 6.14
CA SER A 191 16.77 -4.14 5.31
C SER A 191 17.66 -3.40 4.31
N VAL A 192 17.22 -2.30 3.73
CA VAL A 192 18.02 -1.46 2.83
C VAL A 192 19.15 -0.79 3.61
N VAL A 193 18.85 -0.20 4.76
CA VAL A 193 19.84 0.45 5.63
C VAL A 193 20.90 -0.55 6.09
N GLU A 194 20.50 -1.76 6.51
CA GLU A 194 21.43 -2.82 6.93
C GLU A 194 22.36 -3.25 5.79
N ASN A 195 21.82 -3.43 4.57
CA ASN A 195 22.64 -3.79 3.41
C ASN A 195 23.65 -2.71 3.03
N LEU A 196 23.24 -1.42 3.05
CA LEU A 196 24.14 -0.31 2.80
C LEU A 196 25.21 -0.18 3.87
N SER A 197 24.85 -0.37 5.13
CA SER A 197 25.82 -0.38 6.25
C SER A 197 26.86 -1.48 6.11
N LYS A 198 26.45 -2.70 5.74
CA LYS A 198 27.37 -3.82 5.46
C LYS A 198 28.28 -3.49 4.28
N GLN A 199 27.76 -2.91 3.22
CA GLN A 199 28.55 -2.49 2.07
C GLN A 199 29.58 -1.41 2.46
N TRP A 200 29.17 -0.43 3.25
CA TRP A 200 30.05 0.62 3.77
C TRP A 200 31.18 0.04 4.63
N LEU A 201 30.86 -0.84 5.57
CA LEU A 201 31.84 -1.51 6.44
C LEU A 201 32.82 -2.36 5.64
N SER A 202 32.38 -3.00 4.55
CA SER A 202 33.27 -3.80 3.68
C SER A 202 34.19 -2.94 2.81
N GLN A 203 33.87 -1.70 2.55
CA GLN A 203 34.64 -0.75 1.72
C GLN A 203 35.56 0.17 2.54
N SER A 204 35.32 0.33 3.84
CA SER A 204 35.98 1.31 4.70
C SER A 204 37.49 1.02 4.99
N TYR A 205 38.06 -0.01 4.39
CA TYR A 205 39.48 -0.34 4.56
C TYR A 205 40.38 0.02 3.35
N GLN A 206 39.91 0.85 2.41
CA GLN A 206 40.73 1.35 1.29
C GLN A 206 40.82 2.89 1.29
N PRO A 207 42.01 3.49 1.28
CA PRO A 207 42.21 4.95 1.31
C PRO A 207 41.65 5.71 0.09
N SER A 208 41.30 5.02 -1.00
CA SER A 208 40.70 5.58 -2.21
C SER A 208 39.16 5.69 -2.17
N ALA A 209 38.53 5.35 -1.04
CA ALA A 209 37.07 5.21 -0.93
C ALA A 209 36.32 6.47 -0.47
N PHE A 210 36.97 7.64 -0.40
CA PHE A 210 36.33 8.85 0.14
C PHE A 210 35.13 9.30 -0.72
N GLN A 211 35.25 9.17 -2.05
CA GLN A 211 34.16 9.55 -2.97
C GLN A 211 32.99 8.57 -2.90
N SER A 212 33.27 7.27 -2.81
CA SER A 212 32.23 6.25 -2.70
C SER A 212 31.46 6.34 -1.37
N ASN A 213 32.07 6.84 -0.31
CA ASN A 213 31.41 7.08 0.97
C ASN A 213 30.40 8.22 0.90
N ILE A 214 30.72 9.30 0.16
CA ILE A 214 29.81 10.42 -0.09
C ILE A 214 28.59 9.94 -0.88
N ASP A 215 28.78 9.10 -1.87
CA ASP A 215 27.70 8.53 -2.69
C ASP A 215 26.76 7.63 -1.85
N ILE A 216 27.30 6.85 -0.93
CA ILE A 216 26.52 6.04 0.00
C ILE A 216 25.71 6.92 0.98
N PHE A 217 26.33 7.99 1.53
CA PHE A 217 25.63 8.93 2.40
C PHE A 217 24.50 9.66 1.64
N ASN A 218 24.71 10.05 0.41
CA ASN A 218 23.69 10.64 -0.44
C ASN A 218 22.54 9.69 -0.73
N GLN A 219 22.84 8.40 -0.99
CA GLN A 219 21.83 7.35 -1.17
C GLN A 219 21.03 7.10 0.12
N LEU A 220 21.68 7.08 1.28
CA LEU A 220 21.01 6.93 2.58
C LEU A 220 20.08 8.12 2.86
N ALA A 221 20.53 9.36 2.59
CA ALA A 221 19.73 10.54 2.76
C ALA A 221 18.51 10.54 1.80
N GLU A 222 18.71 10.11 0.56
CA GLU A 222 17.64 9.99 -0.42
C GLU A 222 16.62 8.90 -0.02
N ILE A 223 17.08 7.76 0.50
CA ILE A 223 16.21 6.69 1.01
C ILE A 223 15.43 7.19 2.23
N ALA A 224 16.09 7.83 3.19
CA ALA A 224 15.44 8.36 4.38
C ALA A 224 14.38 9.44 4.06
N SER A 225 14.55 10.17 2.94
CA SER A 225 13.56 11.15 2.49
C SER A 225 12.35 10.56 1.77
N ARG A 226 12.41 9.27 1.39
CA ARG A 226 11.35 8.55 0.67
C ARG A 226 10.43 7.72 1.59
N TRP A 227 10.83 7.57 2.87
CA TRP A 227 10.10 6.87 3.94
C TRP A 227 9.58 7.82 5.01
#